data_1b3fd18c365ff9a03e3d71b5285d942b
#
_entry.id   1b3fd18c365ff9a03e3d71b5285d942b
#
_cell.length_a   1.000
_cell.length_b   1.000
_cell.length_c   1.000
_cell.angle_alpha   90.00
_cell.angle_beta   90.00
_cell.angle_gamma   90.00
#
_symmetry.space_group_name_H-M   'P 1'
#
loop_
_entity.id
_entity.type
_entity.pdbx_description
1 polymer ?
#
loop_
_entity_poly.entity_id
_entity_poly.type
_entity_poly.pdbx_seq_one_letter_code
_entity_poly.pdbx_strand_id
1 'polypeptide(L)'
;MEMIIEYLSYPFVRYAVIVAVLIAFCSSLLGVTLVLKRMSYIGDGLSHVAFGALAIASVLKLTNNMYIVLPVTVLAAVLLLAFGKNAAIKGDAAIAMLSVGALAFGYLLMNKFATSSNLAGDVCSTLFGSMSILTLSQDQVLLCLILSVIVVIVFILFYNRIFAVTFDETFAKAAGVRTGAYNLLIAVIIAVIIVLAMNLVGSLLISALVIFPAMASMRVFKSFKAVTVSSAVFSVFCALAGIVISIIADTPVGSTIVACDAVMFGVFCVVGAIRQ
;
A
#
# COMPACT_ATOMS: atom_id res chain seq x y z
N MET A 1 -25.40 -4.87 -17.60
CA MET A 1 -24.34 -4.25 -18.43
C MET A 1 -24.56 -2.75 -18.59
N GLU A 2 -25.80 -2.31 -18.84
CA GLU A 2 -26.17 -0.88 -18.94
C GLU A 2 -25.82 -0.09 -17.67
N MET A 3 -26.13 -0.61 -16.50
CA MET A 3 -25.81 0.00 -15.21
C MET A 3 -24.29 0.27 -15.03
N ILE A 4 -23.41 -0.66 -15.41
CA ILE A 4 -21.96 -0.47 -15.32
C ILE A 4 -21.46 0.62 -16.27
N ILE A 5 -22.03 0.68 -17.47
CA ILE A 5 -21.71 1.70 -18.46
C ILE A 5 -22.18 3.08 -17.97
N GLU A 6 -23.34 3.15 -17.36
CA GLU A 6 -23.87 4.37 -16.75
C GLU A 6 -22.98 4.86 -15.61
N TYR A 7 -22.57 3.97 -14.66
CA TYR A 7 -21.64 4.34 -13.58
C TYR A 7 -20.28 4.80 -14.11
N LEU A 8 -19.74 4.15 -15.15
CA LEU A 8 -18.50 4.56 -15.79
C LEU A 8 -18.61 5.90 -16.55
N SER A 9 -19.81 6.42 -16.80
CA SER A 9 -19.98 7.75 -17.37
C SER A 9 -19.62 8.87 -16.39
N TYR A 10 -19.72 8.60 -15.08
CA TYR A 10 -19.37 9.57 -14.04
C TYR A 10 -17.86 9.75 -13.90
N PRO A 11 -17.34 11.00 -13.89
CA PRO A 11 -15.89 11.26 -13.80
C PRO A 11 -15.24 10.66 -12.55
N PHE A 12 -15.89 10.73 -11.38
CA PHE A 12 -15.34 10.22 -10.13
C PHE A 12 -15.13 8.69 -10.15
N VAL A 13 -16.01 7.94 -10.84
CA VAL A 13 -15.85 6.48 -11.00
C VAL A 13 -14.64 6.15 -11.86
N ARG A 14 -14.44 6.87 -12.97
CA ARG A 14 -13.25 6.70 -13.81
C ARG A 14 -11.97 7.01 -13.03
N TYR A 15 -11.97 8.08 -12.26
CA TYR A 15 -10.83 8.44 -11.40
C TYR A 15 -10.55 7.34 -10.37
N ALA A 16 -11.59 6.83 -9.73
CA ALA A 16 -11.44 5.72 -8.77
C ALA A 16 -10.84 4.46 -9.41
N VAL A 17 -11.32 4.07 -10.59
CA VAL A 17 -10.78 2.91 -11.33
C VAL A 17 -9.31 3.11 -11.70
N ILE A 18 -8.96 4.28 -12.27
CA ILE A 18 -7.57 4.58 -12.65
C ILE A 18 -6.65 4.52 -11.43
N VAL A 19 -7.02 5.19 -10.34
CA VAL A 19 -6.24 5.24 -9.12
C VAL A 19 -6.09 3.86 -8.48
N ALA A 20 -7.18 3.10 -8.38
CA ALA A 20 -7.14 1.75 -7.80
C ALA A 20 -6.23 0.82 -8.60
N VAL A 21 -6.28 0.85 -9.93
CA VAL A 21 -5.41 0.05 -10.81
C VAL A 21 -3.94 0.46 -10.65
N LEU A 22 -3.64 1.76 -10.62
CA LEU A 22 -2.27 2.26 -10.46
C LEU A 22 -1.68 1.86 -9.10
N ILE A 23 -2.46 2.03 -8.03
CA ILE A 23 -2.05 1.66 -6.67
C ILE A 23 -1.88 0.14 -6.56
N ALA A 24 -2.83 -0.65 -7.05
CA ALA A 24 -2.77 -2.11 -7.05
C ALA A 24 -1.51 -2.61 -7.78
N PHE A 25 -1.23 -2.06 -8.95
CA PHE A 25 -0.04 -2.39 -9.72
C PHE A 25 1.26 -2.05 -8.97
N CYS A 26 1.41 -0.82 -8.49
CA CYS A 26 2.61 -0.38 -7.77
C CYS A 26 2.81 -1.12 -6.45
N SER A 27 1.74 -1.33 -5.68
CA SER A 27 1.79 -2.04 -4.40
C SER A 27 2.22 -3.49 -4.57
N SER A 28 1.72 -4.18 -5.60
CA SER A 28 2.05 -5.58 -5.88
C SER A 28 3.51 -5.77 -6.31
N LEU A 29 4.09 -4.85 -7.07
CA LEU A 29 5.52 -4.90 -7.45
C LEU A 29 6.43 -4.89 -6.23
N LEU A 30 6.14 -4.03 -5.26
CA LEU A 30 6.93 -3.93 -4.03
C LEU A 30 6.55 -4.99 -3.00
N GLY A 31 5.30 -5.48 -3.03
CA GLY A 31 4.81 -6.53 -2.16
C GLY A 31 5.69 -7.78 -2.20
N VAL A 32 6.12 -8.21 -3.39
CA VAL A 32 7.04 -9.34 -3.56
C VAL A 32 8.36 -9.12 -2.82
N THR A 33 8.94 -7.91 -2.94
CA THR A 33 10.17 -7.55 -2.25
C THR A 33 9.99 -7.53 -0.73
N LEU A 34 8.88 -7.00 -0.23
CA LEU A 34 8.58 -6.90 1.20
C LEU A 34 8.33 -8.26 1.84
N VAL A 35 7.57 -9.11 1.17
CA VAL A 35 7.28 -10.47 1.65
C VAL A 35 8.55 -11.29 1.73
N LEU A 36 9.43 -11.24 0.72
CA LEU A 36 10.72 -11.93 0.72
C LEU A 36 11.67 -11.42 1.80
N LYS A 37 11.61 -10.12 2.11
CA LYS A 37 12.37 -9.52 3.23
C LYS A 37 11.77 -9.79 4.61
N ARG A 38 10.67 -10.53 4.71
CA ARG A 38 9.92 -10.78 5.96
C ARG A 38 9.44 -9.49 6.63
N MET A 39 9.05 -8.49 5.84
CA MET A 39 8.56 -7.19 6.30
C MET A 39 7.13 -6.95 5.80
N SER A 40 6.31 -8.00 5.75
CA SER A 40 4.94 -7.95 5.21
C SER A 40 4.04 -6.93 5.95
N TYR A 41 4.23 -6.76 7.25
CA TYR A 41 3.46 -5.82 8.07
C TYR A 41 3.88 -4.36 7.95
N ILE A 42 4.94 -4.04 7.17
CA ILE A 42 5.41 -2.65 7.04
C ILE A 42 4.37 -1.74 6.39
N GLY A 43 3.53 -2.30 5.50
CA GLY A 43 2.42 -1.58 4.87
C GLY A 43 1.41 -1.09 5.89
N ASP A 44 0.99 -1.98 6.79
CA ASP A 44 0.08 -1.66 7.88
C ASP A 44 0.69 -0.67 8.87
N GLY A 45 1.93 -0.92 9.30
CA GLY A 45 2.65 -0.03 10.23
C GLY A 45 2.79 1.38 9.71
N LEU A 46 3.20 1.55 8.46
CA LEU A 46 3.39 2.87 7.85
C LEU A 46 2.06 3.58 7.55
N SER A 47 0.98 2.84 7.25
CA SER A 47 -0.33 3.45 7.07
C SER A 47 -0.87 4.05 8.37
N HIS A 48 -0.63 3.42 9.51
CA HIS A 48 -0.97 3.96 10.82
C HIS A 48 -0.09 5.15 11.22
N VAL A 49 1.19 5.14 10.84
CA VAL A 49 2.07 6.32 10.99
C VAL A 49 1.55 7.48 10.14
N ALA A 50 1.16 7.22 8.90
CA ALA A 50 0.59 8.23 8.02
C ALA A 50 -0.72 8.79 8.59
N PHE A 51 -1.57 7.95 9.21
CA PHE A 51 -2.76 8.40 9.95
C PHE A 51 -2.39 9.31 11.13
N GLY A 52 -1.40 8.93 11.95
CA GLY A 52 -0.91 9.75 13.04
C GLY A 52 -0.38 11.12 12.56
N ALA A 53 0.36 11.12 11.46
CA ALA A 53 0.84 12.35 10.82
C ALA A 53 -0.31 13.21 10.25
N LEU A 54 -1.35 12.56 9.70
CA LEU A 54 -2.56 13.25 9.25
C LEU A 54 -3.29 13.92 10.42
N ALA A 55 -3.38 13.24 11.57
CA ALA A 55 -3.96 13.82 12.78
C ALA A 55 -3.20 15.08 13.23
N ILE A 56 -1.86 15.05 13.21
CA ILE A 56 -1.03 16.22 13.53
C ILE A 56 -1.29 17.35 12.53
N ALA A 57 -1.32 17.07 11.23
CA ALA A 57 -1.57 18.04 10.19
C ALA A 57 -2.96 18.71 10.34
N SER A 58 -3.97 17.90 10.69
CA SER A 58 -5.35 18.37 10.93
C SER A 58 -5.44 19.28 12.15
N VAL A 59 -4.75 18.96 13.25
CA VAL A 59 -4.70 19.79 14.46
C VAL A 59 -4.01 21.13 14.17
N LEU A 60 -2.96 21.13 13.35
CA LEU A 60 -2.24 22.32 12.91
C LEU A 60 -3.01 23.13 11.84
N LYS A 61 -4.19 22.64 11.40
CA LYS A 61 -5.03 23.28 10.37
C LYS A 61 -4.27 23.65 9.09
N LEU A 62 -3.40 22.76 8.64
CA LEU A 62 -2.64 22.98 7.41
C LEU A 62 -3.53 22.90 6.18
N THR A 63 -3.29 23.79 5.23
CA THR A 63 -4.01 23.82 3.95
C THR A 63 -3.78 22.56 3.12
N ASN A 64 -2.59 21.94 3.26
CA ASN A 64 -2.25 20.69 2.59
C ASN A 64 -1.54 19.74 3.56
N ASN A 65 -2.25 18.69 3.96
CA ASN A 65 -1.78 17.70 4.92
C ASN A 65 -0.56 16.89 4.41
N MET A 66 -0.37 16.81 3.08
CA MET A 66 0.74 16.07 2.46
C MET A 66 2.12 16.58 2.90
N TYR A 67 2.25 17.86 3.24
CA TYR A 67 3.53 18.43 3.70
C TYR A 67 4.07 17.82 5.00
N ILE A 68 3.19 17.28 5.85
CA ILE A 68 3.59 16.58 7.09
C ILE A 68 3.52 15.05 6.89
N VAL A 69 2.45 14.56 6.27
CA VAL A 69 2.20 13.11 6.16
C VAL A 69 3.33 12.41 5.41
N LEU A 70 3.75 12.94 4.26
CA LEU A 70 4.77 12.31 3.44
C LEU A 70 6.15 12.29 4.11
N PRO A 71 6.73 13.40 4.63
CA PRO A 71 8.03 13.36 5.29
C PRO A 71 8.05 12.49 6.55
N VAL A 72 7.01 12.53 7.37
CA VAL A 72 6.93 11.72 8.60
C VAL A 72 6.87 10.23 8.26
N THR A 73 6.07 9.84 7.26
CA THR A 73 5.97 8.44 6.84
C THR A 73 7.25 7.94 6.18
N VAL A 74 7.91 8.78 5.36
CA VAL A 74 9.22 8.46 4.78
C VAL A 74 10.26 8.28 5.88
N LEU A 75 10.31 9.19 6.84
CA LEU A 75 11.23 9.09 7.98
C LEU A 75 11.01 7.78 8.75
N ALA A 76 9.75 7.46 9.06
CA ALA A 76 9.42 6.22 9.75
C ALA A 76 9.81 4.98 8.94
N ALA A 77 9.58 4.96 7.63
CA ALA A 77 9.99 3.86 6.75
C ALA A 77 11.51 3.67 6.75
N VAL A 78 12.25 4.77 6.64
CA VAL A 78 13.73 4.74 6.69
C VAL A 78 14.22 4.23 8.04
N LEU A 79 13.64 4.71 9.14
CA LEU A 79 13.98 4.25 10.49
C LEU A 79 13.69 2.75 10.65
N LEU A 80 12.52 2.27 10.22
CA LEU A 80 12.18 0.84 10.31
C LEU A 80 13.13 -0.03 9.50
N LEU A 81 13.52 0.37 8.28
CA LEU A 81 14.45 -0.40 7.47
C LEU A 81 15.91 -0.28 7.96
N ALA A 82 16.31 0.84 8.53
CA ALA A 82 17.65 1.05 9.06
C ALA A 82 17.87 0.33 10.40
N PHE A 83 16.92 0.46 11.32
CA PHE A 83 17.03 -0.09 12.68
C PHE A 83 16.57 -1.54 12.79
N GLY A 84 15.70 -2.03 11.88
CA GLY A 84 15.19 -3.40 11.91
C GLY A 84 16.26 -4.51 11.85
N LYS A 85 17.51 -4.16 11.48
CA LYS A 85 18.64 -5.10 11.38
C LYS A 85 19.51 -5.18 12.64
N ASN A 86 19.61 -4.10 13.41
CA ASN A 86 20.55 -3.96 14.52
C ASN A 86 19.88 -3.76 15.88
N ALA A 87 18.53 -3.72 15.92
CA ALA A 87 17.83 -3.48 17.16
C ALA A 87 17.70 -4.75 18.00
N ALA A 88 17.79 -4.61 19.31
CA ALA A 88 17.43 -5.65 20.28
C ALA A 88 15.96 -6.12 20.14
N ILE A 89 15.13 -5.33 19.46
CA ILE A 89 13.73 -5.61 19.16
C ILE A 89 13.65 -6.19 17.74
N LYS A 90 13.02 -7.36 17.60
CA LYS A 90 12.77 -8.00 16.30
C LYS A 90 11.96 -7.06 15.40
N GLY A 91 12.27 -7.01 14.11
CA GLY A 91 11.67 -6.07 13.15
C GLY A 91 10.14 -6.01 13.17
N ASP A 92 9.45 -7.15 13.27
CA ASP A 92 7.98 -7.22 13.37
C ASP A 92 7.43 -6.56 14.64
N ALA A 93 8.12 -6.71 15.77
CA ALA A 93 7.72 -6.08 17.04
C ALA A 93 7.89 -4.55 16.97
N ALA A 94 8.95 -4.07 16.33
CA ALA A 94 9.17 -2.63 16.13
C ALA A 94 8.09 -2.03 15.24
N ILE A 95 7.72 -2.73 14.16
CA ILE A 95 6.62 -2.32 13.26
C ILE A 95 5.30 -2.27 14.04
N ALA A 96 4.99 -3.31 14.82
CA ALA A 96 3.75 -3.38 15.60
C ALA A 96 3.66 -2.26 16.65
N MET A 97 4.75 -2.00 17.40
CA MET A 97 4.78 -0.94 18.40
C MET A 97 4.60 0.44 17.76
N LEU A 98 5.28 0.70 16.65
CA LEU A 98 5.14 1.96 15.91
C LEU A 98 3.73 2.13 15.37
N SER A 99 3.16 1.06 14.80
CA SER A 99 1.80 1.02 14.25
C SER A 99 0.75 1.38 15.30
N VAL A 100 0.72 0.62 16.39
CA VAL A 100 -0.27 0.82 17.47
C VAL A 100 -0.06 2.17 18.16
N GLY A 101 1.19 2.57 18.39
CA GLY A 101 1.52 3.85 18.99
C GLY A 101 1.04 5.02 18.13
N ALA A 102 1.35 5.01 16.83
CA ALA A 102 0.95 6.06 15.91
C ALA A 102 -0.57 6.17 15.79
N LEU A 103 -1.28 5.02 15.72
CA LEU A 103 -2.73 4.99 15.67
C LEU A 103 -3.35 5.57 16.96
N ALA A 104 -2.86 5.14 18.13
CA ALA A 104 -3.35 5.60 19.41
C ALA A 104 -3.12 7.11 19.61
N PHE A 105 -1.91 7.60 19.32
CA PHE A 105 -1.60 9.03 19.39
C PHE A 105 -2.41 9.85 18.39
N GLY A 106 -2.57 9.36 17.16
CA GLY A 106 -3.40 10.01 16.14
C GLY A 106 -4.85 10.13 16.60
N TYR A 107 -5.43 9.06 17.13
CA TYR A 107 -6.79 9.05 17.65
C TYR A 107 -6.96 10.00 18.84
N LEU A 108 -6.02 9.99 19.79
CA LEU A 108 -6.03 10.90 20.95
C LEU A 108 -5.96 12.37 20.52
N LEU A 109 -5.10 12.70 19.56
CA LEU A 109 -4.98 14.06 19.04
C LEU A 109 -6.29 14.50 18.36
N MET A 110 -6.84 13.69 17.50
CA MET A 110 -8.11 13.99 16.83
C MET A 110 -9.25 14.14 17.86
N ASN A 111 -9.33 13.25 18.85
CA ASN A 111 -10.36 13.31 19.87
C ASN A 111 -10.30 14.60 20.73
N LYS A 112 -9.08 15.03 21.07
CA LYS A 112 -8.91 16.19 21.96
C LYS A 112 -9.01 17.54 21.25
N PHE A 113 -8.60 17.62 19.99
CA PHE A 113 -8.41 18.90 19.27
C PHE A 113 -9.27 19.04 18.01
N ALA A 114 -9.89 17.98 17.50
CA ALA A 114 -10.74 18.10 16.34
C ALA A 114 -12.09 18.74 16.70
N THR A 115 -12.52 19.62 15.82
CA THR A 115 -13.82 20.30 15.89
C THR A 115 -14.97 19.48 15.28
N SER A 116 -14.67 18.31 14.75
CA SER A 116 -15.65 17.43 14.10
C SER A 116 -16.49 16.69 15.13
N SER A 117 -17.80 16.74 14.95
CA SER A 117 -18.77 16.03 15.80
C SER A 117 -18.85 14.51 15.53
N ASN A 118 -18.17 14.00 14.50
CA ASN A 118 -18.21 12.57 14.09
C ASN A 118 -16.81 11.97 13.91
N LEU A 119 -15.99 12.05 14.96
CA LEU A 119 -14.62 11.51 14.97
C LEU A 119 -14.53 10.02 14.59
N ALA A 120 -15.47 9.21 15.08
CA ALA A 120 -15.47 7.77 14.77
C ALA A 120 -15.73 7.53 13.27
N GLY A 121 -16.60 8.31 12.65
CA GLY A 121 -16.85 8.26 11.21
C GLY A 121 -15.63 8.72 10.39
N ASP A 122 -14.95 9.77 10.82
CA ASP A 122 -13.77 10.30 10.13
C ASP A 122 -12.59 9.31 10.18
N VAL A 123 -12.36 8.67 11.33
CA VAL A 123 -11.34 7.62 11.48
C VAL A 123 -11.72 6.40 10.64
N CYS A 124 -12.97 5.96 10.68
CA CYS A 124 -13.45 4.83 9.91
C CYS A 124 -13.32 5.09 8.40
N SER A 125 -13.69 6.27 7.93
CA SER A 125 -13.55 6.65 6.51
C SER A 125 -12.08 6.68 6.04
N THR A 126 -11.16 7.12 6.89
CA THR A 126 -9.72 7.13 6.59
C THR A 126 -9.14 5.72 6.54
N LEU A 127 -9.59 4.82 7.44
CA LEU A 127 -9.12 3.43 7.47
C LEU A 127 -9.69 2.60 6.32
N PHE A 128 -10.95 2.78 5.96
CA PHE A 128 -11.65 1.99 4.95
C PHE A 128 -11.80 2.67 3.58
N GLY A 129 -11.43 3.95 3.46
CA GLY A 129 -11.37 4.66 2.18
C GLY A 129 -12.72 4.97 1.51
N SER A 130 -13.86 4.65 2.14
CA SER A 130 -15.17 4.70 1.51
C SER A 130 -15.62 6.10 1.05
N MET A 131 -15.16 7.15 1.72
CA MET A 131 -15.51 8.55 1.40
C MET A 131 -14.52 9.22 0.44
N SER A 132 -13.25 8.82 0.45
CA SER A 132 -12.19 9.46 -0.34
C SER A 132 -12.38 9.29 -1.85
N ILE A 133 -13.00 8.20 -2.28
CA ILE A 133 -13.21 7.87 -3.69
C ILE A 133 -14.18 8.85 -4.36
N LEU A 134 -15.20 9.31 -3.64
CA LEU A 134 -16.21 10.25 -4.17
C LEU A 134 -15.67 11.69 -4.30
N THR A 135 -14.62 12.03 -3.56
CA THR A 135 -14.04 13.39 -3.49
C THR A 135 -12.74 13.54 -4.27
N LEU A 136 -12.37 12.52 -5.08
CA LEU A 136 -11.14 12.54 -5.89
C LEU A 136 -11.13 13.71 -6.87
N SER A 137 -10.15 14.61 -6.69
CA SER A 137 -9.90 15.70 -7.63
C SER A 137 -9.02 15.24 -8.80
N GLN A 138 -9.14 15.91 -9.94
CA GLN A 138 -8.31 15.63 -11.11
C GLN A 138 -6.80 15.77 -10.80
N ASP A 139 -6.43 16.75 -9.97
CA ASP A 139 -5.02 16.97 -9.57
C ASP A 139 -4.46 15.81 -8.76
N GLN A 140 -5.28 15.21 -7.89
CA GLN A 140 -4.87 14.03 -7.12
C GLN A 140 -4.67 12.80 -8.01
N VAL A 141 -5.52 12.60 -9.01
CA VAL A 141 -5.38 11.51 -10.00
C VAL A 141 -4.11 11.69 -10.82
N LEU A 142 -3.85 12.91 -11.29
CA LEU A 142 -2.62 13.25 -12.04
C LEU A 142 -1.37 13.02 -11.20
N LEU A 143 -1.37 13.45 -9.95
CA LEU A 143 -0.27 13.23 -9.01
C LEU A 143 -0.04 11.73 -8.78
N CYS A 144 -1.10 10.96 -8.56
CA CYS A 144 -1.02 9.51 -8.42
C CYS A 144 -0.43 8.85 -9.68
N LEU A 145 -0.86 9.27 -10.87
CA LEU A 145 -0.35 8.77 -12.13
C LEU A 145 1.14 9.06 -12.30
N ILE A 146 1.57 10.31 -12.08
CA ILE A 146 2.98 10.70 -12.19
C ILE A 146 3.84 9.89 -11.23
N LEU A 147 3.44 9.80 -9.95
CA LEU A 147 4.21 9.06 -8.95
C LEU A 147 4.23 7.55 -9.23
N SER A 148 3.12 6.98 -9.71
CA SER A 148 3.07 5.57 -10.12
C SER A 148 4.00 5.28 -11.29
N VAL A 149 4.05 6.15 -12.29
CA VAL A 149 4.98 6.04 -13.41
C VAL A 149 6.43 6.12 -12.94
N ILE A 150 6.75 7.04 -12.04
CA ILE A 150 8.10 7.15 -11.45
C ILE A 150 8.47 5.87 -10.72
N VAL A 151 7.57 5.34 -9.89
CA VAL A 151 7.79 4.08 -9.15
C VAL A 151 8.08 2.92 -10.10
N VAL A 152 7.28 2.78 -11.16
CA VAL A 152 7.46 1.71 -12.16
C VAL A 152 8.80 1.85 -12.88
N ILE A 153 9.15 3.06 -13.33
CA ILE A 153 10.43 3.33 -13.99
C ILE A 153 11.59 2.99 -13.06
N VAL A 154 11.55 3.45 -11.81
CA VAL A 154 12.60 3.18 -10.82
C VAL A 154 12.69 1.66 -10.53
N PHE A 155 11.56 0.98 -10.38
CA PHE A 155 11.54 -0.47 -10.18
C PHE A 155 12.17 -1.23 -11.35
N ILE A 156 11.84 -0.87 -12.59
CA ILE A 156 12.39 -1.50 -13.81
C ILE A 156 13.90 -1.21 -13.93
N LEU A 157 14.33 0.03 -13.76
CA LEU A 157 15.73 0.42 -13.86
C LEU A 157 16.61 -0.30 -12.83
N PHE A 158 16.12 -0.42 -11.61
CA PHE A 158 16.86 -1.04 -10.52
C PHE A 158 16.45 -2.49 -10.23
N TYR A 159 15.67 -3.11 -11.10
CA TYR A 159 15.13 -4.47 -10.93
C TYR A 159 16.20 -5.49 -10.46
N ASN A 160 17.32 -5.58 -11.16
CA ASN A 160 18.39 -6.53 -10.84
C ASN A 160 19.06 -6.23 -9.49
N ARG A 161 19.17 -4.96 -9.11
CA ARG A 161 19.75 -4.54 -7.84
C ARG A 161 18.77 -4.76 -6.68
N ILE A 162 17.49 -4.45 -6.89
CA ILE A 162 16.42 -4.73 -5.94
C ILE A 162 16.34 -6.24 -5.69
N PHE A 163 16.36 -7.06 -6.74
CA PHE A 163 16.40 -8.51 -6.64
C PHE A 163 17.59 -9.00 -5.79
N ALA A 164 18.81 -8.58 -6.13
CA ALA A 164 20.01 -8.99 -5.41
C ALA A 164 19.96 -8.64 -3.92
N VAL A 165 19.56 -7.40 -3.59
CA VAL A 165 19.45 -6.91 -2.21
C VAL A 165 18.28 -7.57 -1.45
N THR A 166 17.27 -8.05 -2.17
CA THR A 166 16.11 -8.74 -1.56
C THR A 166 16.44 -10.17 -1.20
N PHE A 167 17.16 -10.89 -2.05
CA PHE A 167 17.48 -12.30 -1.83
C PHE A 167 18.63 -12.52 -0.87
N ASP A 168 19.76 -11.85 -1.10
CA ASP A 168 20.94 -11.97 -0.27
C ASP A 168 21.68 -10.64 -0.20
N GLU A 169 21.46 -9.92 0.89
CA GLU A 169 22.07 -8.63 1.13
C GLU A 169 23.58 -8.74 1.41
N THR A 170 24.02 -9.83 2.05
CA THR A 170 25.44 -10.06 2.35
C THR A 170 26.24 -10.33 1.09
N PHE A 171 25.69 -11.17 0.21
CA PHE A 171 26.28 -11.43 -1.10
C PHE A 171 26.27 -10.16 -1.98
N ALA A 172 25.15 -9.45 -2.03
CA ALA A 172 25.06 -8.20 -2.79
C ALA A 172 26.09 -7.16 -2.34
N LYS A 173 26.31 -7.05 -1.01
CA LYS A 173 27.35 -6.18 -0.43
C LYS A 173 28.75 -6.65 -0.82
N ALA A 174 29.03 -7.95 -0.75
CA ALA A 174 30.31 -8.52 -1.17
C ALA A 174 30.59 -8.32 -2.67
N ALA A 175 29.53 -8.34 -3.50
CA ALA A 175 29.59 -8.03 -4.93
C ALA A 175 29.68 -6.52 -5.25
N GLY A 176 29.90 -5.65 -4.26
CA GLY A 176 30.10 -4.22 -4.44
C GLY A 176 28.81 -3.39 -4.58
N VAL A 177 27.64 -3.99 -4.34
CA VAL A 177 26.37 -3.25 -4.36
C VAL A 177 26.22 -2.43 -3.09
N ARG A 178 25.87 -1.17 -3.20
CA ARG A 178 25.56 -0.28 -2.04
C ARG A 178 24.20 -0.62 -1.44
N THR A 179 24.11 -1.74 -0.70
CA THR A 179 22.85 -2.29 -0.18
C THR A 179 22.05 -1.29 0.66
N GLY A 180 22.73 -0.42 1.43
CA GLY A 180 22.08 0.64 2.20
C GLY A 180 21.30 1.63 1.33
N ALA A 181 21.86 2.04 0.19
CA ALA A 181 21.19 2.97 -0.72
C ALA A 181 19.95 2.34 -1.38
N TYR A 182 20.01 1.05 -1.74
CA TYR A 182 18.85 0.35 -2.31
C TYR A 182 17.78 0.06 -1.26
N ASN A 183 18.15 -0.25 -0.03
CA ASN A 183 17.19 -0.36 1.08
C ASN A 183 16.49 0.98 1.34
N LEU A 184 17.23 2.09 1.34
CA LEU A 184 16.68 3.44 1.45
C LEU A 184 15.72 3.74 0.29
N LEU A 185 16.11 3.42 -0.94
CA LEU A 185 15.28 3.57 -2.12
C LEU A 185 13.94 2.81 -1.97
N ILE A 186 14.01 1.54 -1.58
CA ILE A 186 12.82 0.71 -1.33
C ILE A 186 11.94 1.34 -0.24
N ALA A 187 12.53 1.81 0.87
CA ALA A 187 11.80 2.46 1.96
C ALA A 187 11.05 3.71 1.50
N VAL A 188 11.70 4.57 0.73
CA VAL A 188 11.11 5.80 0.21
C VAL A 188 9.96 5.48 -0.75
N ILE A 189 10.16 4.56 -1.69
CA ILE A 189 9.12 4.18 -2.65
C ILE A 189 7.90 3.59 -1.93
N ILE A 190 8.11 2.71 -0.95
CA ILE A 190 7.03 2.13 -0.16
C ILE A 190 6.25 3.21 0.58
N ALA A 191 6.95 4.13 1.26
CA ALA A 191 6.31 5.23 1.98
C ALA A 191 5.46 6.11 1.06
N VAL A 192 5.98 6.45 -0.13
CA VAL A 192 5.24 7.22 -1.13
C VAL A 192 3.97 6.50 -1.58
N ILE A 193 4.07 5.22 -1.92
CA ILE A 193 2.89 4.43 -2.33
C ILE A 193 1.87 4.35 -1.20
N ILE A 194 2.31 4.10 0.03
CA ILE A 194 1.41 3.98 1.19
C ILE A 194 0.69 5.30 1.44
N VAL A 195 1.39 6.43 1.42
CA VAL A 195 0.78 7.76 1.65
C VAL A 195 -0.26 8.07 0.57
N LEU A 196 0.07 7.81 -0.70
CA LEU A 196 -0.87 7.99 -1.81
C LEU A 196 -2.09 7.10 -1.67
N ALA A 197 -1.85 5.82 -1.43
CA ALA A 197 -2.90 4.82 -1.36
C ALA A 197 -3.80 5.03 -0.12
N MET A 198 -3.23 5.38 1.04
CA MET A 198 -4.01 5.66 2.25
C MET A 198 -5.00 6.80 2.03
N ASN A 199 -4.56 7.89 1.41
CA ASN A 199 -5.43 9.04 1.18
C ASN A 199 -6.53 8.78 0.14
N LEU A 200 -6.31 7.84 -0.80
CA LEU A 200 -7.22 7.61 -1.92
C LEU A 200 -8.11 6.38 -1.73
N VAL A 201 -7.61 5.35 -1.07
CA VAL A 201 -8.29 4.03 -1.02
C VAL A 201 -8.40 3.45 0.39
N GLY A 202 -7.74 4.07 1.37
CA GLY A 202 -7.74 3.66 2.78
C GLY A 202 -6.60 2.72 3.16
N SER A 203 -6.28 2.69 4.45
CA SER A 203 -5.11 1.99 4.98
C SER A 203 -5.23 0.46 4.90
N LEU A 204 -6.41 -0.08 5.11
CA LEU A 204 -6.65 -1.53 5.15
C LEU A 204 -6.44 -2.17 3.77
N LEU A 205 -6.89 -1.50 2.71
CA LEU A 205 -6.72 -2.01 1.35
C LEU A 205 -5.26 -2.07 0.92
N ILE A 206 -4.41 -1.14 1.38
CA ILE A 206 -2.99 -1.13 1.01
C ILE A 206 -2.29 -2.39 1.49
N SER A 207 -2.52 -2.76 2.75
CA SER A 207 -1.92 -3.96 3.34
C SER A 207 -2.32 -5.21 2.58
N ALA A 208 -3.58 -5.30 2.17
CA ALA A 208 -4.08 -6.40 1.35
C ALA A 208 -3.41 -6.44 -0.03
N LEU A 209 -3.39 -5.32 -0.76
CA LEU A 209 -2.78 -5.22 -2.10
C LEU A 209 -1.27 -5.49 -2.12
N VAL A 210 -0.58 -5.29 -1.00
CA VAL A 210 0.85 -5.62 -0.86
C VAL A 210 1.04 -7.10 -0.60
N ILE A 211 0.24 -7.71 0.29
CA ILE A 211 0.50 -9.06 0.81
C ILE A 211 -0.14 -10.15 -0.06
N PHE A 212 -1.45 -10.08 -0.34
CA PHE A 212 -2.18 -11.16 -1.01
C PHE A 212 -1.65 -11.50 -2.39
N PRO A 213 -1.41 -10.53 -3.31
CA PRO A 213 -0.93 -10.84 -4.65
C PRO A 213 0.47 -11.48 -4.64
N ALA A 214 1.36 -10.99 -3.77
CA ALA A 214 2.70 -11.54 -3.62
C ALA A 214 2.67 -12.97 -3.08
N MET A 215 1.96 -13.20 -1.98
CA MET A 215 1.84 -14.51 -1.35
C MET A 215 1.16 -15.53 -2.26
N ALA A 216 0.09 -15.14 -2.97
CA ALA A 216 -0.59 -15.98 -3.95
C ALA A 216 0.36 -16.41 -5.06
N SER A 217 1.06 -15.45 -5.67
CA SER A 217 1.97 -15.72 -6.78
C SER A 217 3.14 -16.62 -6.39
N MET A 218 3.65 -16.51 -5.16
CA MET A 218 4.71 -17.37 -4.64
C MET A 218 4.27 -18.84 -4.44
N ARG A 219 2.97 -19.12 -4.33
CA ARG A 219 2.47 -20.50 -4.26
C ARG A 219 2.59 -21.24 -5.58
N VAL A 220 2.51 -20.53 -6.70
CA VAL A 220 2.44 -21.13 -8.04
C VAL A 220 3.75 -20.98 -8.82
N PHE A 221 4.44 -19.86 -8.64
CA PHE A 221 5.64 -19.51 -9.40
C PHE A 221 6.90 -19.52 -8.52
N LYS A 222 8.03 -20.00 -9.09
CA LYS A 222 9.31 -20.15 -8.37
C LYS A 222 10.35 -19.09 -8.73
N SER A 223 10.19 -18.36 -9.84
CA SER A 223 11.15 -17.33 -10.26
C SER A 223 10.69 -15.94 -9.85
N PHE A 224 11.59 -15.08 -9.41
CA PHE A 224 11.28 -13.71 -8.97
C PHE A 224 10.53 -12.92 -10.06
N LYS A 225 10.94 -13.05 -11.33
CA LYS A 225 10.28 -12.38 -12.44
C LYS A 225 8.83 -12.86 -12.62
N ALA A 226 8.61 -14.19 -12.60
CA ALA A 226 7.26 -14.74 -12.76
C ALA A 226 6.36 -14.38 -11.57
N VAL A 227 6.89 -14.39 -10.34
CA VAL A 227 6.16 -13.95 -9.13
C VAL A 227 5.78 -12.50 -9.23
N THR A 228 6.71 -11.62 -9.63
CA THR A 228 6.45 -10.18 -9.74
C THR A 228 5.39 -9.87 -10.80
N VAL A 229 5.50 -10.47 -11.99
CA VAL A 229 4.53 -10.27 -13.07
C VAL A 229 3.16 -10.84 -12.71
N SER A 230 3.13 -12.07 -12.16
CA SER A 230 1.88 -12.70 -11.72
C SER A 230 1.21 -11.90 -10.59
N SER A 231 1.99 -11.40 -9.63
CA SER A 231 1.49 -10.54 -8.56
C SER A 231 0.84 -9.25 -9.09
N ALA A 232 1.46 -8.62 -10.08
CA ALA A 232 0.93 -7.42 -10.71
C ALA A 232 -0.38 -7.69 -11.46
N VAL A 233 -0.44 -8.77 -12.24
CA VAL A 233 -1.67 -9.17 -12.95
C VAL A 233 -2.79 -9.52 -11.97
N PHE A 234 -2.47 -10.30 -10.93
CA PHE A 234 -3.41 -10.66 -9.87
C PHE A 234 -4.01 -9.42 -9.20
N SER A 235 -3.16 -8.49 -8.77
CA SER A 235 -3.58 -7.29 -8.04
C SER A 235 -4.50 -6.40 -8.89
N VAL A 236 -4.13 -6.15 -10.13
CA VAL A 236 -4.93 -5.37 -11.07
C VAL A 236 -6.27 -6.06 -11.35
N PHE A 237 -6.27 -7.37 -11.54
CA PHE A 237 -7.50 -8.14 -11.77
C PHE A 237 -8.44 -8.05 -10.56
N CYS A 238 -7.93 -8.27 -9.33
CA CYS A 238 -8.73 -8.19 -8.11
C CYS A 238 -9.26 -6.77 -7.86
N ALA A 239 -8.46 -5.74 -8.14
CA ALA A 239 -8.91 -4.36 -8.03
C ALA A 239 -10.08 -4.06 -8.98
N LEU A 240 -9.98 -4.46 -10.25
CA LEU A 240 -11.04 -4.27 -11.23
C LEU A 240 -12.28 -5.10 -10.88
N ALA A 241 -12.12 -6.37 -10.53
CA ALA A 241 -13.22 -7.24 -10.15
C ALA A 241 -13.93 -6.73 -8.88
N GLY A 242 -13.14 -6.29 -7.88
CA GLY A 242 -13.67 -5.73 -6.63
C GLY A 242 -14.48 -4.45 -6.85
N ILE A 243 -14.03 -3.55 -7.73
CA ILE A 243 -14.79 -2.35 -8.08
C ILE A 243 -16.11 -2.72 -8.76
N VAL A 244 -16.09 -3.64 -9.73
CA VAL A 244 -17.31 -4.07 -10.42
C VAL A 244 -18.30 -4.72 -9.46
N ILE A 245 -17.82 -5.62 -8.59
CA ILE A 245 -18.66 -6.27 -7.58
C ILE A 245 -19.22 -5.24 -6.60
N SER A 246 -18.41 -4.28 -6.16
CA SER A 246 -18.83 -3.20 -5.26
C SER A 246 -19.98 -2.37 -5.86
N ILE A 247 -19.91 -2.05 -7.15
CA ILE A 247 -20.97 -1.32 -7.87
C ILE A 247 -22.27 -2.14 -7.95
N ILE A 248 -22.17 -3.46 -8.18
CA ILE A 248 -23.34 -4.33 -8.32
C ILE A 248 -23.99 -4.62 -6.96
N ALA A 249 -23.16 -4.83 -5.92
CA ALA A 249 -23.61 -5.26 -4.60
C ALA A 249 -23.82 -4.09 -3.60
N ASP A 250 -23.60 -2.86 -4.03
CA ASP A 250 -23.64 -1.62 -3.20
C ASP A 250 -22.83 -1.75 -1.90
N THR A 251 -21.60 -2.24 -2.03
CA THR A 251 -20.67 -2.50 -0.92
C THR A 251 -19.48 -1.53 -0.93
N PRO A 252 -18.80 -1.31 0.22
CA PRO A 252 -17.60 -0.47 0.26
C PRO A 252 -16.50 -1.02 -0.65
N VAL A 253 -15.98 -0.20 -1.55
CA VAL A 253 -15.01 -0.60 -2.61
C VAL A 253 -13.77 -1.26 -2.01
N GLY A 254 -13.16 -0.62 -0.98
CA GLY A 254 -11.95 -1.15 -0.34
C GLY A 254 -12.12 -2.56 0.21
N SER A 255 -13.17 -2.76 1.01
CA SER A 255 -13.46 -4.07 1.61
C SER A 255 -13.77 -5.15 0.57
N THR A 256 -14.44 -4.77 -0.52
CA THR A 256 -14.78 -5.70 -1.60
C THR A 256 -13.54 -6.14 -2.37
N ILE A 257 -12.60 -5.24 -2.63
CA ILE A 257 -11.30 -5.59 -3.25
C ILE A 257 -10.53 -6.55 -2.34
N VAL A 258 -10.46 -6.28 -1.02
CA VAL A 258 -9.80 -7.18 -0.06
C VAL A 258 -10.44 -8.57 -0.06
N ALA A 259 -11.77 -8.65 -0.10
CA ALA A 259 -12.47 -9.92 -0.20
C ALA A 259 -12.13 -10.67 -1.50
N CYS A 260 -12.05 -9.97 -2.64
CA CYS A 260 -11.61 -10.54 -3.92
C CYS A 260 -10.17 -11.07 -3.82
N ASP A 261 -9.26 -10.31 -3.22
CA ASP A 261 -7.86 -10.72 -2.99
C ASP A 261 -7.79 -12.00 -2.14
N ALA A 262 -8.57 -12.08 -1.07
CA ALA A 262 -8.61 -13.24 -0.19
C ALA A 262 -9.15 -14.50 -0.90
N VAL A 263 -10.23 -14.38 -1.67
CA VAL A 263 -10.80 -15.47 -2.47
C VAL A 263 -9.80 -15.96 -3.52
N MET A 264 -9.21 -15.05 -4.26
CA MET A 264 -8.21 -15.39 -5.30
C MET A 264 -6.95 -16.01 -4.67
N PHE A 265 -6.52 -15.55 -3.49
CA PHE A 265 -5.43 -16.19 -2.75
C PHE A 265 -5.78 -17.65 -2.42
N GLY A 266 -7.00 -17.93 -1.98
CA GLY A 266 -7.48 -19.30 -1.76
C GLY A 266 -7.40 -20.16 -3.02
N VAL A 267 -7.82 -19.63 -4.17
CA VAL A 267 -7.70 -20.30 -5.48
C VAL A 267 -6.25 -20.63 -5.81
N PHE A 268 -5.33 -19.67 -5.64
CA PHE A 268 -3.90 -19.90 -5.89
C PHE A 268 -3.27 -20.91 -4.91
N CYS A 269 -3.75 -20.98 -3.66
CA CYS A 269 -3.33 -22.03 -2.72
C CYS A 269 -3.74 -23.43 -3.21
N VAL A 270 -4.97 -23.59 -3.69
CA VAL A 270 -5.44 -24.87 -4.27
C VAL A 270 -4.66 -25.25 -5.52
N VAL A 271 -4.47 -24.30 -6.45
CA VAL A 271 -3.66 -24.53 -7.67
C VAL A 271 -2.22 -24.88 -7.31
N GLY A 272 -1.64 -24.20 -6.33
CA GLY A 272 -0.29 -24.48 -5.86
C GLY A 272 -0.15 -25.87 -5.22
N ALA A 273 -1.16 -26.33 -4.49
CA ALA A 273 -1.18 -27.66 -3.90
C ALA A 273 -1.32 -28.80 -4.95
N ILE A 274 -2.02 -28.54 -6.06
CA ILE A 274 -2.17 -29.51 -7.16
C ILE A 274 -0.88 -29.61 -8.01
N ARG A 275 -0.07 -28.54 -8.05
CA ARG A 275 1.15 -28.48 -8.85
C ARG A 275 2.41 -29.00 -8.14
N GLN A 276 2.36 -29.16 -6.84
CA GLN A 276 3.43 -29.79 -6.04
C GLN A 276 3.27 -31.30 -6.02
#